data_c84afebedb2fd570df74563486677874
#
_entry.id   c84afebedb2fd570df74563486677874
#
_cell.length_a   1.000
_cell.length_b   1.000
_cell.length_c   1.000
_cell.angle_alpha   90.00
_cell.angle_beta   90.00
_cell.angle_gamma   90.00
#
_symmetry.space_group_name_H-M   'P 1'
#
loop_
_entity.id
_entity.type
_entity.pdbx_description
1 polymer ?
#
loop_
_entity_poly.entity_id
_entity_poly.type
_entity_poly.pdbx_seq_one_letter_code
_entity_poly.pdbx_strand_id
1 'polypeptide(L)'
;MATIDTVSTPRPGDIIIDIRHPDEVELQRLVLSSNTIICLPFFNLAQQLDTLDRQQPYLLYCKKGIMSRLHADTLQKNGFQQVGIYSPKGWPTSAK
;
A
#
# COMPACT_ATOMS: atom_id res chain seq x y z
N MET A 1 -8.11 11.26 15.69
CA MET A 1 -7.72 9.99 15.13
C MET A 1 -7.64 10.09 13.61
N ALA A 2 -6.56 9.64 13.06
CA ALA A 2 -6.37 9.77 11.62
C ALA A 2 -7.24 8.77 10.86
N THR A 3 -7.83 9.24 9.75
CA THR A 3 -8.53 8.33 8.87
C THR A 3 -7.58 7.83 7.80
N ILE A 4 -7.88 6.64 7.28
CA ILE A 4 -7.10 6.06 6.21
C ILE A 4 -7.74 6.45 4.90
N ASP A 5 -7.05 7.26 4.12
CA ASP A 5 -7.56 7.76 2.85
C ASP A 5 -7.23 6.81 1.73
N THR A 6 -8.13 6.75 0.75
CA THR A 6 -7.87 6.03 -0.48
C THR A 6 -7.61 7.06 -1.58
N VAL A 7 -6.49 6.93 -2.27
CA VAL A 7 -6.13 7.88 -3.32
C VAL A 7 -5.92 7.14 -4.63
N SER A 8 -6.23 7.81 -5.73
CA SER A 8 -6.05 7.22 -7.05
C SER A 8 -4.72 7.64 -7.70
N THR A 9 -4.08 8.65 -7.15
CA THR A 9 -2.80 9.13 -7.68
C THR A 9 -1.88 9.42 -6.51
N PRO A 10 -0.71 8.78 -6.43
CA PRO A 10 0.23 9.06 -5.36
C PRO A 10 0.81 10.45 -5.50
N ARG A 11 1.15 11.06 -4.39
CA ARG A 11 1.84 12.34 -4.39
C ARG A 11 3.35 12.10 -4.47
N PRO A 12 4.11 13.10 -4.92
CA PRO A 12 5.56 12.97 -4.88
C PRO A 12 6.05 12.65 -3.47
N GLY A 13 6.91 11.68 -3.35
CA GLY A 13 7.43 11.25 -2.07
C GLY A 13 6.68 10.13 -1.41
N ASP A 14 5.46 9.83 -1.86
CA ASP A 14 4.74 8.68 -1.32
C ASP A 14 5.42 7.38 -1.74
N ILE A 15 5.50 6.44 -0.80
CA ILE A 15 6.09 5.13 -1.08
C ILE A 15 4.94 4.13 -1.16
N ILE A 16 4.93 3.35 -2.22
CA ILE A 16 3.89 2.36 -2.42
C ILE A 16 4.38 1.03 -1.88
N ILE A 17 3.59 0.42 -1.02
CA ILE A 17 3.86 -0.94 -0.54
C ILE A 17 2.88 -1.86 -1.24
N ASP A 18 3.41 -2.68 -2.15
CA ASP A 18 2.62 -3.66 -2.87
C ASP A 18 2.52 -4.91 -2.02
N ILE A 19 1.36 -5.13 -1.41
CA ILE A 19 1.17 -6.24 -0.48
C ILE A 19 0.57 -7.47 -1.14
N ARG A 20 0.47 -7.47 -2.47
CA ARG A 20 -0.08 -8.62 -3.18
C ARG A 20 0.81 -9.84 -3.05
N HIS A 21 0.25 -11.00 -3.32
CA HIS A 21 1.03 -12.22 -3.40
C HIS A 21 2.09 -12.07 -4.52
N PRO A 22 3.30 -12.61 -4.33
CA PRO A 22 4.33 -12.48 -5.36
C PRO A 22 3.92 -12.96 -6.74
N ASP A 23 3.09 -14.00 -6.83
CA ASP A 23 2.61 -14.48 -8.12
C ASP A 23 1.76 -13.44 -8.83
N GLU A 24 0.96 -12.69 -8.08
CA GLU A 24 0.16 -11.63 -8.66
C GLU A 24 1.05 -10.48 -9.15
N VAL A 25 2.09 -10.17 -8.39
CA VAL A 25 3.02 -9.13 -8.79
C VAL A 25 3.69 -9.48 -10.11
N GLU A 26 4.09 -10.73 -10.27
CA GLU A 26 4.72 -11.16 -11.51
C GLU A 26 3.78 -11.09 -12.71
N LEU A 27 2.53 -11.46 -12.49
CA LEU A 27 1.56 -11.44 -13.58
C LEU A 27 1.19 -10.04 -14.01
N GLN A 28 1.18 -9.11 -13.07
CA GLN A 28 0.76 -7.75 -13.39
C GLN A 28 1.52 -6.78 -12.49
N ARG A 29 2.71 -6.39 -12.93
CA ARG A 29 3.53 -5.49 -12.17
C ARG A 29 2.92 -4.11 -12.10
N LEU A 30 3.03 -3.51 -10.93
CA LEU A 30 2.68 -2.12 -10.76
C LEU A 30 3.88 -1.28 -11.18
N VAL A 31 3.64 -0.31 -12.05
CA VAL A 31 4.72 0.56 -12.54
C VAL A 31 4.34 2.00 -12.30
N LEU A 32 5.19 2.73 -11.62
CA LEU A 32 5.02 4.15 -11.38
C LEU A 32 6.34 4.86 -11.69
N SER A 33 6.27 5.98 -12.40
CA SER A 33 7.48 6.66 -12.84
C SER A 33 8.10 7.52 -11.75
N SER A 34 7.31 7.94 -10.77
CA SER A 34 7.77 8.95 -9.82
C SER A 34 7.78 8.49 -8.37
N ASN A 35 7.35 7.26 -8.09
CA ASN A 35 7.23 6.78 -6.72
C ASN A 35 7.99 5.49 -6.55
N THR A 36 8.57 5.34 -5.36
CA THR A 36 9.22 4.08 -4.99
C THR A 36 8.17 3.03 -4.70
N ILE A 37 8.37 1.83 -5.20
CA ILE A 37 7.49 0.70 -4.94
C ILE A 37 8.27 -0.37 -4.20
N ILE A 38 7.76 -0.76 -3.04
CA ILE A 38 8.33 -1.83 -2.24
C ILE A 38 7.38 -3.01 -2.32
N CYS A 39 7.88 -4.17 -2.75
CA CYS A 39 7.08 -5.38 -2.78
C CYS A 39 7.22 -6.07 -1.43
N LEU A 40 6.14 -6.08 -0.66
CA LEU A 40 6.16 -6.64 0.68
C LEU A 40 4.86 -7.40 0.89
N PRO A 41 4.84 -8.68 0.53
CA PRO A 41 3.60 -9.45 0.55
C PRO A 41 2.91 -9.39 1.90
N PHE A 42 1.58 -9.44 1.88
CA PHE A 42 0.79 -9.26 3.08
C PHE A 42 1.17 -10.23 4.19
N PHE A 43 1.61 -11.43 3.84
CA PHE A 43 1.96 -12.43 4.85
C PHE A 43 3.32 -12.18 5.49
N ASN A 44 4.10 -11.23 4.96
CA ASN A 44 5.38 -10.86 5.56
C ASN A 44 5.35 -9.47 6.19
N LEU A 45 4.28 -8.75 6.01
CA LEU A 45 4.23 -7.33 6.39
C LEU A 45 4.51 -7.13 7.88
N ALA A 46 3.84 -7.91 8.72
CA ALA A 46 3.99 -7.74 10.15
C ALA A 46 5.43 -7.97 10.62
N GLN A 47 6.12 -8.89 9.97
CA GLN A 47 7.49 -9.21 10.33
C GLN A 47 8.48 -8.15 9.88
N GLN A 48 8.08 -7.33 8.91
CA GLN A 48 8.97 -6.35 8.31
C GLN A 48 8.69 -4.92 8.74
N LEU A 49 7.77 -4.72 9.66
CA LEU A 49 7.41 -3.37 10.08
C LEU A 49 8.62 -2.58 10.58
N ASP A 50 9.51 -3.25 11.30
CA ASP A 50 10.67 -2.54 11.87
C ASP A 50 11.72 -2.18 10.83
N THR A 51 11.61 -2.71 9.61
CA THR A 51 12.52 -2.34 8.54
C THR A 51 12.06 -1.08 7.81
N LEU A 52 10.85 -0.61 8.10
CA LEU A 52 10.28 0.55 7.45
C LEU A 52 10.42 1.78 8.34
N ASP A 53 10.65 2.92 7.69
CA ASP A 53 10.75 4.19 8.41
C ASP A 53 9.35 4.69 8.69
N ARG A 54 8.97 4.73 9.97
CA ARG A 54 7.62 5.09 10.38
C ARG A 54 7.25 6.53 10.06
N GLN A 55 8.22 7.36 9.73
CA GLN A 55 7.95 8.76 9.42
C GLN A 55 7.72 9.02 7.94
N GLN A 56 7.93 8.03 7.10
CA GLN A 56 7.68 8.17 5.67
C GLN A 56 6.21 7.96 5.35
N PRO A 57 5.72 8.56 4.27
CA PRO A 57 4.34 8.35 3.85
C PRO A 57 4.23 7.08 3.01
N TYR A 58 3.31 6.21 3.39
CA TYR A 58 3.12 4.94 2.71
C TYR A 58 1.69 4.81 2.19
N LEU A 59 1.57 4.26 1.00
CA LEU A 59 0.28 3.88 0.43
C LEU A 59 0.33 2.38 0.15
N LEU A 60 -0.65 1.66 0.67
CA LEU A 60 -0.71 0.22 0.48
C LEU A 60 -1.51 -0.11 -0.76
N TYR A 61 -1.06 -1.07 -1.52
CA TYR A 61 -1.69 -1.47 -2.76
C TYR A 61 -1.97 -2.97 -2.76
N CYS A 62 -3.21 -3.33 -3.03
CA CYS A 62 -3.59 -4.72 -3.27
C CYS A 62 -4.69 -4.72 -4.30
N LYS A 63 -5.04 -5.92 -4.78
CA LYS A 63 -5.95 -6.01 -5.90
C LYS A 63 -7.34 -5.47 -5.59
N LYS A 64 -7.87 -5.75 -4.40
CA LYS A 64 -9.25 -5.40 -4.09
C LYS A 64 -9.40 -4.31 -3.06
N GLY A 65 -8.32 -3.84 -2.50
CA GLY A 65 -8.39 -2.79 -1.49
C GLY A 65 -8.76 -3.26 -0.09
N ILE A 66 -9.29 -4.46 0.06
CA ILE A 66 -9.70 -4.96 1.37
C ILE A 66 -8.51 -5.25 2.26
N MET A 67 -7.53 -5.96 1.71
CA MET A 67 -6.32 -6.25 2.46
C MET A 67 -5.52 -5.00 2.74
N SER A 68 -5.52 -4.06 1.78
CA SER A 68 -4.82 -2.80 1.99
C SER A 68 -5.38 -2.04 3.19
N ARG A 69 -6.72 -1.99 3.32
CA ARG A 69 -7.33 -1.28 4.44
C ARG A 69 -6.99 -1.95 5.77
N LEU A 70 -7.05 -3.26 5.80
CA LEU A 70 -6.72 -4.00 7.00
C LEU A 70 -5.27 -3.75 7.44
N HIS A 71 -4.35 -3.83 6.51
CA HIS A 71 -2.94 -3.64 6.83
C HIS A 71 -2.58 -2.18 7.07
N ALA A 72 -3.29 -1.25 6.43
CA ALA A 72 -3.10 0.16 6.72
C ALA A 72 -3.46 0.46 8.17
N ASP A 73 -4.55 -0.12 8.65
CA ASP A 73 -4.93 0.03 10.04
C ASP A 73 -3.86 -0.53 10.97
N THR A 74 -3.30 -1.68 10.62
CA THR A 74 -2.22 -2.27 11.39
C THR A 74 -1.01 -1.35 11.45
N LEU A 75 -0.64 -0.74 10.33
CA LEU A 75 0.49 0.17 10.30
C LEU A 75 0.23 1.39 11.20
N GLN A 76 -0.97 1.95 11.14
CA GLN A 76 -1.31 3.09 11.99
C GLN A 76 -1.17 2.73 13.47
N LYS A 77 -1.64 1.55 13.84
CA LYS A 77 -1.56 1.11 15.23
C LYS A 77 -0.15 0.85 15.69
N ASN A 78 0.78 0.72 14.75
CA ASN A 78 2.18 0.49 15.05
C ASN A 78 3.04 1.74 14.89
N GLY A 79 2.40 2.91 14.86
CA GLY A 79 3.13 4.17 14.90
C GLY A 79 3.45 4.79 13.56
N PHE A 80 2.96 4.23 12.48
CA PHE A 80 3.14 4.83 11.16
C PHE A 80 2.18 6.01 11.03
N GLN A 81 2.73 7.18 10.77
CA GLN A 81 1.96 8.42 10.89
C GLN A 81 1.18 8.76 9.63
N GLN A 82 1.69 8.40 8.47
CA GLN A 82 1.06 8.73 7.20
C GLN A 82 0.85 7.44 6.42
N VAL A 83 -0.36 6.92 6.49
CA VAL A 83 -0.71 5.66 5.84
C VAL A 83 -1.99 5.85 5.07
N GLY A 84 -2.02 5.40 3.84
CA GLY A 84 -3.22 5.42 3.03
C GLY A 84 -3.29 4.20 2.14
N ILE A 85 -4.22 4.21 1.21
CA ILE A 85 -4.45 3.13 0.28
C ILE A 85 -4.33 3.69 -1.13
N TYR A 86 -3.56 3.03 -1.96
CA TYR A 86 -3.45 3.38 -3.36
C TYR A 86 -4.42 2.51 -4.16
N SER A 87 -5.36 3.15 -4.83
CA SER A 87 -6.32 2.47 -5.67
C SER A 87 -6.36 3.22 -7.00
N PRO A 88 -5.61 2.76 -7.99
CA PRO A 88 -5.56 3.46 -9.28
C PRO A 88 -6.96 3.58 -9.88
N LYS A 89 -7.18 4.70 -10.55
CA LYS A 89 -8.46 4.95 -11.16
C LYS A 89 -8.78 3.85 -12.16
N GLY A 90 -9.97 3.29 -12.03
CA GLY A 90 -10.37 2.18 -12.86
C GLY A 90 -9.85 0.83 -12.40
N TRP A 91 -9.13 0.80 -11.34
CA TRP A 91 -8.54 -0.41 -10.80
C TRP A 91 -9.03 -0.64 -9.38
N PRO A 92 -9.39 -1.83 -9.05
CA PRO A 92 -9.47 -3.04 -9.88
C PRO A 92 -10.75 -3.10 -10.66
N THR A 93 -11.34 -2.19 -11.01
CA THR A 93 -12.53 -2.09 -11.63
C THR A 93 -13.62 -2.38 -10.77
N SER A 94 -13.47 -2.25 -9.94
CA SER A 94 -14.43 -2.39 -9.19
C SER A 94 -15.59 -2.85 -9.57
N ALA A 95 -15.60 -3.21 -9.85
CA ALA A 95 -16.50 -3.45 -9.90
C ALA A 95 -17.59 -3.29 -9.86
N LYS A 96 -17.71 -3.02 -9.78
CA LYS A 96 -18.62 -2.86 -9.62
C LYS A 96 -18.88 -3.25 -9.89
#